data_54e183861b851cb1f33ba1ca23b3de4e
#
_entry.id   54e183861b851cb1f33ba1ca23b3de4e
#
_cell.length_a   1.000
_cell.length_b   1.000
_cell.length_c   1.000
_cell.angle_alpha   90.00
_cell.angle_beta   90.00
_cell.angle_gamma   90.00
#
_symmetry.space_group_name_H-M   'P 1'
#
loop_
_entity.id
_entity.type
_entity.pdbx_description
1 polymer ?
#
loop_
_entity_poly.entity_id
_entity_poly.type
_entity_poly.pdbx_seq_one_letter_code
_entity_poly.pdbx_strand_id
1 'polypeptide(L)'
;MAARNRSNPLALAVLICLAERPMHPYEVATTLRQRQKHESVRLNYGSLYGVVESLERRGLIAAQETRREGRLPERTVYRLTDTGRIEVHDWLTELISTPVRDYPAFEAALSFLPALPPDQVVTLLHERAQRLEVELAQAAATRELAQKAGLPRVIWVEHEFDAVLREAELGYVRTLIRDIESGGLDGLQWWREIHDTADDEPGSLPLPTRDARPDERKE
;
A
#
# COMPACT_ATOMS: atom_id res chain seq x y z
N MET A 1 6.61 27.74 7.38
CA MET A 1 7.30 26.47 7.70
C MET A 1 7.25 25.61 6.45
N ALA A 2 8.40 25.19 5.90
CA ALA A 2 8.40 24.27 4.76
C ALA A 2 7.73 22.95 5.19
N ALA A 3 6.79 22.44 4.37
CA ALA A 3 6.14 21.17 4.62
C ALA A 3 7.22 20.10 4.78
N ARG A 4 7.32 19.51 5.98
CA ARG A 4 8.22 18.40 6.24
C ARG A 4 7.80 17.25 5.30
N ASN A 5 8.68 16.84 4.39
CA ASN A 5 8.38 15.74 3.47
C ASN A 5 8.42 14.40 4.24
N ARG A 6 7.29 14.06 4.88
CA ARG A 6 7.05 12.83 5.65
C ARG A 6 6.32 11.76 4.82
N SER A 7 6.41 11.85 3.49
CA SER A 7 5.67 10.98 2.58
C SER A 7 6.34 9.64 2.29
N ASN A 8 7.55 9.39 2.81
CA ASN A 8 8.29 8.16 2.48
C ASN A 8 8.45 7.23 3.70
N PRO A 9 7.60 6.20 3.86
CA PRO A 9 7.70 5.26 4.97
C PRO A 9 9.07 4.57 5.12
N LEU A 10 9.83 4.41 4.01
CA LEU A 10 11.18 3.86 4.06
C LEU A 10 12.13 4.77 4.86
N ALA A 11 11.96 6.09 4.78
CA ALA A 11 12.78 7.01 5.55
C ALA A 11 12.53 6.86 7.08
N LEU A 12 11.26 6.70 7.47
CA LEU A 12 10.91 6.41 8.87
C LEU A 12 11.50 5.07 9.32
N ALA A 13 11.42 4.02 8.49
CA ALA A 13 11.98 2.72 8.80
C ALA A 13 13.52 2.77 9.00
N VAL A 14 14.23 3.54 8.17
CA VAL A 14 15.68 3.78 8.33
C VAL A 14 15.96 4.45 9.68
N LEU A 15 15.24 5.53 10.01
CA LEU A 15 15.42 6.24 11.27
C LEU A 15 15.17 5.33 12.48
N ILE A 16 14.14 4.48 12.43
CA ILE A 16 13.82 3.53 13.51
C ILE A 16 14.94 2.48 13.66
N CYS A 17 15.45 1.91 12.57
CA CYS A 17 16.58 1.00 12.63
C CYS A 17 17.81 1.67 13.28
N LEU A 18 18.10 2.91 12.89
CA LEU A 18 19.23 3.67 13.44
C LEU A 18 18.99 4.17 14.89
N ALA A 19 17.75 4.20 15.36
CA ALA A 19 17.45 4.46 16.75
C ALA A 19 17.87 3.30 17.69
N GLU A 20 17.92 2.09 17.17
CA GLU A 20 18.37 0.92 17.94
C GLU A 20 19.90 0.87 18.07
N ARG A 21 20.61 1.04 16.95
CA ARG A 21 22.09 1.08 16.87
C ARG A 21 22.56 1.70 15.56
N PRO A 22 23.77 2.20 15.50
CA PRO A 22 24.40 2.57 14.22
C PRO A 22 24.46 1.40 13.25
N MET A 23 24.13 1.63 11.97
CA MET A 23 24.11 0.61 10.92
C MET A 23 24.60 1.16 9.58
N HIS A 24 25.16 0.26 8.76
CA HIS A 24 25.35 0.51 7.34
C HIS A 24 23.98 0.33 6.61
N PRO A 25 23.70 1.05 5.49
CA PRO A 25 22.42 0.93 4.76
C PRO A 25 22.06 -0.51 4.38
N TYR A 26 23.03 -1.34 4.02
CA TYR A 26 22.82 -2.76 3.75
C TYR A 26 22.30 -3.53 4.98
N GLU A 27 22.83 -3.22 6.18
CA GLU A 27 22.35 -3.83 7.44
C GLU A 27 20.92 -3.40 7.74
N VAL A 28 20.57 -2.14 7.49
CA VAL A 28 19.18 -1.64 7.61
C VAL A 28 18.25 -2.48 6.70
N ALA A 29 18.61 -2.65 5.42
CA ALA A 29 17.81 -3.46 4.50
C ALA A 29 17.67 -4.91 4.96
N THR A 30 18.74 -5.51 5.45
CA THR A 30 18.75 -6.89 5.96
C THR A 30 17.86 -7.01 7.20
N THR A 31 17.99 -6.07 8.14
CA THR A 31 17.17 -6.02 9.37
C THR A 31 15.67 -5.90 9.05
N LEU A 32 15.30 -5.00 8.14
CA LEU A 32 13.90 -4.82 7.72
C LEU A 32 13.33 -6.10 7.07
N ARG A 33 14.14 -6.80 6.26
CA ARG A 33 13.72 -8.08 5.66
C ARG A 33 13.57 -9.19 6.68
N GLN A 34 14.55 -9.36 7.57
CA GLN A 34 14.49 -10.38 8.63
C GLN A 34 13.28 -10.20 9.55
N ARG A 35 12.82 -8.95 9.72
CA ARG A 35 11.64 -8.61 10.53
C ARG A 35 10.35 -8.55 9.70
N GLN A 36 10.38 -8.96 8.42
CA GLN A 36 9.24 -8.93 7.49
C GLN A 36 8.63 -7.52 7.29
N LYS A 37 9.34 -6.44 7.66
CA LYS A 37 8.84 -5.06 7.52
C LYS A 37 8.84 -4.56 6.06
N HIS A 38 9.42 -5.33 5.13
CA HIS A 38 9.35 -5.07 3.69
C HIS A 38 7.94 -5.28 3.10
N GLU A 39 7.03 -5.91 3.83
CA GLU A 39 5.61 -6.05 3.46
C GLU A 39 4.84 -4.75 3.74
N SER A 40 5.15 -4.06 4.85
CA SER A 40 4.52 -2.80 5.25
C SER A 40 5.23 -1.56 4.67
N VAL A 41 6.52 -1.70 4.30
CA VAL A 41 7.35 -0.62 3.78
C VAL A 41 8.03 -1.07 2.50
N ARG A 42 7.70 -0.42 1.37
CA ARG A 42 8.30 -0.75 0.07
C ARG A 42 9.82 -0.59 0.08
N LEU A 43 10.53 -1.70 0.21
CA LEU A 43 11.99 -1.74 0.28
C LEU A 43 12.60 -1.96 -1.11
N ASN A 44 13.27 -0.94 -1.63
CA ASN A 44 14.10 -1.00 -2.83
C ASN A 44 15.51 -0.50 -2.50
N TYR A 45 16.55 -1.25 -2.87
CA TYR A 45 17.94 -0.88 -2.59
C TYR A 45 18.34 0.45 -3.23
N GLY A 46 17.93 0.71 -4.47
CA GLY A 46 18.24 1.98 -5.14
C GLY A 46 17.64 3.18 -4.41
N SER A 47 16.40 3.05 -3.92
CA SER A 47 15.74 4.11 -3.15
C SER A 47 16.30 4.25 -1.73
N LEU A 48 16.81 3.16 -1.13
CA LEU A 48 17.36 3.18 0.22
C LEU A 48 18.57 4.13 0.34
N TYR A 49 19.53 4.03 -0.60
CA TYR A 49 20.70 4.92 -0.58
C TYR A 49 20.30 6.38 -0.78
N GLY A 50 19.40 6.68 -1.70
CA GLY A 50 18.87 8.04 -1.87
C GLY A 50 18.12 8.57 -0.64
N VAL A 51 17.42 7.68 0.09
CA VAL A 51 16.80 8.02 1.38
C VAL A 51 17.85 8.35 2.43
N VAL A 52 18.88 7.52 2.58
CA VAL A 52 19.99 7.75 3.53
C VAL A 52 20.68 9.08 3.26
N GLU A 53 21.04 9.38 2.03
CA GLU A 53 21.61 10.67 1.63
C GLU A 53 20.69 11.86 1.95
N SER A 54 19.39 11.70 1.73
CA SER A 54 18.41 12.73 2.04
C SER A 54 18.28 12.96 3.55
N LEU A 55 18.30 11.90 4.35
CA LEU A 55 18.25 11.97 5.81
C LEU A 55 19.51 12.63 6.39
N GLU A 56 20.68 12.31 5.83
CA GLU A 56 21.96 12.94 6.21
C GLU A 56 21.98 14.43 5.90
N ARG A 57 21.60 14.83 4.67
CA ARG A 57 21.49 16.27 4.30
C ARG A 57 20.54 17.05 5.20
N ARG A 58 19.49 16.40 5.71
CA ARG A 58 18.53 16.98 6.66
C ARG A 58 19.06 16.99 8.09
N GLY A 59 20.23 16.43 8.36
CA GLY A 59 20.82 16.33 9.69
C GLY A 59 20.10 15.37 10.64
N LEU A 60 19.25 14.48 10.13
CA LEU A 60 18.52 13.50 10.93
C LEU A 60 19.35 12.27 11.27
N ILE A 61 20.35 11.98 10.45
CA ILE A 61 21.38 10.97 10.67
C ILE A 61 22.76 11.60 10.38
N ALA A 62 23.81 10.98 10.91
CA ALA A 62 25.18 11.41 10.66
C ALA A 62 26.07 10.20 10.45
N ALA A 63 27.03 10.32 9.53
CA ALA A 63 28.12 9.36 9.40
C ALA A 63 28.92 9.28 10.71
N GLN A 64 29.10 8.08 11.25
CA GLN A 64 29.84 7.88 12.50
C GLN A 64 31.26 7.41 12.22
N GLU A 65 31.42 6.46 11.35
CA GLU A 65 32.70 5.87 10.95
C GLU A 65 32.65 5.37 9.52
N THR A 66 33.73 5.52 8.80
CA THR A 66 33.99 4.79 7.56
C THR A 66 34.91 3.63 7.90
N ARG A 67 34.36 2.41 8.02
CA ARG A 67 35.17 1.22 8.32
C ARG A 67 35.67 0.58 7.03
N ARG A 68 36.96 0.35 6.98
CA ARG A 68 37.59 -0.45 5.94
C ARG A 68 37.92 -1.84 6.52
N GLU A 69 37.11 -2.84 6.18
CA GLU A 69 37.41 -4.23 6.54
C GLU A 69 38.20 -4.87 5.41
N GLY A 70 39.56 -4.86 5.54
CA GLY A 70 40.48 -5.54 4.62
C GLY A 70 40.41 -4.98 3.18
N ARG A 71 40.14 -5.85 2.18
CA ARG A 71 40.01 -5.49 0.75
C ARG A 71 38.60 -5.07 0.32
N LEU A 72 37.63 -4.98 1.25
CA LEU A 72 36.24 -4.56 0.94
C LEU A 72 36.19 -3.04 0.78
N PRO A 73 35.23 -2.53 -0.03
CA PRO A 73 34.98 -1.10 -0.17
C PRO A 73 34.69 -0.45 1.18
N GLU A 74 35.07 0.80 1.34
CA GLU A 74 34.72 1.61 2.51
C GLU A 74 33.21 1.60 2.75
N ARG A 75 32.80 1.25 3.99
CA ARG A 75 31.40 1.18 4.40
C ARG A 75 31.12 2.25 5.42
N THR A 76 30.30 3.23 5.06
CA THR A 76 29.87 4.28 5.97
C THR A 76 28.75 3.77 6.87
N VAL A 77 28.99 3.81 8.18
CA VAL A 77 28.00 3.50 9.21
C VAL A 77 27.35 4.80 9.63
N TYR A 78 26.04 4.81 9.70
CA TYR A 78 25.24 5.97 10.10
C TYR A 78 24.67 5.78 11.50
N ARG A 79 24.53 6.88 12.23
CA ARG A 79 23.85 6.94 13.52
C ARG A 79 22.70 7.96 13.48
N LEU A 80 21.68 7.73 14.28
CA LEU A 80 20.60 8.68 14.48
C LEU A 80 21.13 9.90 15.28
N THR A 81 20.73 11.11 14.88
CA THR A 81 20.99 12.34 15.63
C THR A 81 19.87 12.64 16.63
N ASP A 82 20.07 13.59 17.54
CA ASP A 82 19.01 14.04 18.46
C ASP A 82 17.85 14.67 17.69
N THR A 83 18.13 15.43 16.64
CA THR A 83 17.10 15.94 15.71
C THR A 83 16.35 14.79 15.04
N GLY A 84 17.05 13.73 14.66
CA GLY A 84 16.44 12.51 14.10
C GLY A 84 15.51 11.80 15.08
N ARG A 85 15.86 11.76 16.39
CA ARG A 85 14.98 11.17 17.43
C ARG A 85 13.68 11.95 17.59
N ILE A 86 13.77 13.28 17.59
CA ILE A 86 12.59 14.15 17.64
C ILE A 86 11.72 13.93 16.41
N GLU A 87 12.33 13.87 15.23
CA GLU A 87 11.59 13.64 13.97
C GLU A 87 10.88 12.28 13.96
N VAL A 88 11.49 11.21 14.45
CA VAL A 88 10.85 9.89 14.59
C VAL A 88 9.58 9.97 15.44
N HIS A 89 9.69 10.59 16.62
CA HIS A 89 8.57 10.75 17.53
C HIS A 89 7.43 11.56 16.89
N ASP A 90 7.75 12.71 16.33
CA ASP A 90 6.77 13.60 15.71
C ASP A 90 6.10 12.94 14.51
N TRP A 91 6.88 12.21 13.70
CA TRP A 91 6.36 11.53 12.51
C TRP A 91 5.43 10.38 12.88
N LEU A 92 5.82 9.52 13.83
CA LEU A 92 4.95 8.44 14.33
C LEU A 92 3.67 8.99 14.95
N THR A 93 3.78 10.06 15.75
CA THR A 93 2.61 10.71 16.36
C THR A 93 1.64 11.20 15.30
N GLU A 94 2.14 11.84 14.24
CA GLU A 94 1.32 12.31 13.12
C GLU A 94 0.64 11.16 12.37
N LEU A 95 1.41 10.11 11.99
CA LEU A 95 0.87 8.98 11.25
C LEU A 95 -0.18 8.17 12.03
N ILE A 96 0.00 8.05 13.36
CA ILE A 96 -0.95 7.30 14.20
C ILE A 96 -2.20 8.13 14.47
N SER A 97 -2.08 9.45 14.64
CA SER A 97 -3.19 10.31 15.04
C SER A 97 -4.00 10.88 13.89
N THR A 98 -3.42 10.96 12.70
CA THR A 98 -4.01 11.68 11.57
C THR A 98 -4.26 10.75 10.40
N PRO A 99 -5.54 10.50 10.04
CA PRO A 99 -5.86 9.73 8.85
C PRO A 99 -5.33 10.43 7.59
N VAL A 100 -4.58 9.71 6.80
CA VAL A 100 -4.11 10.18 5.49
C VAL A 100 -5.00 9.52 4.43
N ARG A 101 -5.41 10.29 3.43
CA ARG A 101 -6.15 9.74 2.30
C ARG A 101 -5.15 9.04 1.36
N ASP A 102 -5.24 7.74 1.30
CA ASP A 102 -4.61 6.94 0.27
C ASP A 102 -5.49 6.92 -0.98
N TYR A 103 -4.89 6.61 -2.12
CA TYR A 103 -5.58 6.44 -3.39
C TYR A 103 -5.34 5.01 -3.89
N PRO A 104 -6.09 4.01 -3.38
CA PRO A 104 -5.89 2.62 -3.76
C PRO A 104 -6.12 2.42 -5.25
N ALA A 105 -5.26 1.66 -5.91
CA ALA A 105 -5.39 1.39 -7.34
C ALA A 105 -6.73 0.71 -7.70
N PHE A 106 -7.27 -0.10 -6.80
CA PHE A 106 -8.56 -0.74 -7.01
C PHE A 106 -9.72 0.26 -6.95
N GLU A 107 -9.71 1.21 -6.00
CA GLU A 107 -10.70 2.30 -5.95
C GLU A 107 -10.66 3.12 -7.25
N ALA A 108 -9.46 3.42 -7.76
CA ALA A 108 -9.32 4.10 -9.03
C ALA A 108 -9.89 3.28 -10.20
N ALA A 109 -9.66 1.95 -10.22
CA ALA A 109 -10.23 1.08 -11.25
C ALA A 109 -11.76 1.04 -11.18
N LEU A 110 -12.34 0.99 -9.96
CA LEU A 110 -13.80 1.06 -9.76
C LEU A 110 -14.40 2.36 -10.28
N SER A 111 -13.68 3.48 -10.20
CA SER A 111 -14.15 4.77 -10.73
C SER A 111 -14.33 4.77 -12.25
N PHE A 112 -13.71 3.84 -12.95
CA PHE A 112 -13.79 3.68 -14.40
C PHE A 112 -14.36 2.31 -14.81
N LEU A 113 -15.09 1.66 -13.92
CA LEU A 113 -15.66 0.32 -14.12
C LEU A 113 -16.45 0.18 -15.44
N PRO A 114 -17.28 1.18 -15.84
CA PRO A 114 -18.04 1.10 -17.10
C PRO A 114 -17.20 1.09 -18.38
N ALA A 115 -15.89 1.28 -18.29
CA ALA A 115 -15.00 1.14 -19.47
C ALA A 115 -14.82 -0.31 -19.95
N LEU A 116 -15.23 -1.30 -19.15
CA LEU A 116 -15.19 -2.72 -19.50
C LEU A 116 -16.62 -3.30 -19.54
N PRO A 117 -16.89 -4.32 -20.36
CA PRO A 117 -18.17 -5.04 -20.34
C PRO A 117 -18.45 -5.68 -18.96
N PRO A 118 -19.72 -5.68 -18.49
CA PRO A 118 -20.08 -6.24 -17.19
C PRO A 118 -19.61 -7.70 -16.97
N ASP A 119 -19.74 -8.56 -17.96
CA ASP A 119 -19.36 -9.98 -17.87
C ASP A 119 -17.83 -10.15 -17.74
N GLN A 120 -17.06 -9.30 -18.42
CA GLN A 120 -15.61 -9.25 -18.25
C GLN A 120 -15.23 -8.78 -16.84
N VAL A 121 -15.93 -7.77 -16.33
CA VAL A 121 -15.70 -7.27 -14.95
C VAL A 121 -16.00 -8.36 -13.93
N VAL A 122 -17.09 -9.11 -14.05
CA VAL A 122 -17.42 -10.24 -13.18
C VAL A 122 -16.29 -11.27 -13.18
N THR A 123 -15.77 -11.63 -14.35
CA THR A 123 -14.64 -12.57 -14.48
C THR A 123 -13.40 -12.07 -13.73
N LEU A 124 -13.03 -10.78 -13.92
CA LEU A 124 -11.88 -10.16 -13.27
C LEU A 124 -12.06 -10.04 -11.74
N LEU A 125 -13.29 -9.76 -11.30
CA LEU A 125 -13.61 -9.71 -9.87
C LEU A 125 -13.53 -11.10 -9.21
N HIS A 126 -13.94 -12.16 -9.89
CA HIS A 126 -13.74 -13.54 -9.40
C HIS A 126 -12.25 -13.87 -9.26
N GLU A 127 -11.41 -13.52 -10.25
CA GLU A 127 -9.97 -13.69 -10.13
C GLU A 127 -9.39 -12.91 -8.95
N ARG A 128 -9.86 -11.67 -8.74
CA ARG A 128 -9.44 -10.87 -7.61
C ARG A 128 -9.84 -11.50 -6.29
N ALA A 129 -11.07 -11.97 -6.16
CA ALA A 129 -11.56 -12.66 -4.96
C ALA A 129 -10.68 -13.87 -4.62
N GLN A 130 -10.35 -14.71 -5.61
CA GLN A 130 -9.46 -15.87 -5.41
C GLN A 130 -8.07 -15.45 -4.90
N ARG A 131 -7.49 -14.39 -5.46
CA ARG A 131 -6.19 -13.87 -5.00
C ARG A 131 -6.25 -13.37 -3.55
N LEU A 132 -7.29 -12.62 -3.19
CA LEU A 132 -7.50 -12.15 -1.82
C LEU A 132 -7.69 -13.32 -0.83
N GLU A 133 -8.40 -14.37 -1.20
CA GLU A 133 -8.56 -15.58 -0.39
C GLU A 133 -7.22 -16.26 -0.11
N VAL A 134 -6.34 -16.38 -1.12
CA VAL A 134 -4.99 -16.92 -0.96
C VAL A 134 -4.15 -16.04 -0.03
N GLU A 135 -4.17 -14.72 -0.22
CA GLU A 135 -3.43 -13.78 0.63
C GLU A 135 -3.92 -13.83 2.08
N LEU A 136 -5.24 -13.90 2.31
CA LEU A 136 -5.82 -14.05 3.65
C LEU A 136 -5.43 -15.38 4.31
N ALA A 137 -5.40 -16.47 3.56
CA ALA A 137 -4.95 -17.76 4.09
C ALA A 137 -3.47 -17.72 4.48
N GLN A 138 -2.62 -17.05 3.70
CA GLN A 138 -1.21 -16.83 4.04
C GLN A 138 -1.05 -15.96 5.29
N ALA A 139 -1.82 -14.87 5.40
CA ALA A 139 -1.82 -14.01 6.58
C ALA A 139 -2.25 -14.77 7.84
N ALA A 140 -3.27 -15.62 7.74
CA ALA A 140 -3.72 -16.48 8.83
C ALA A 140 -2.62 -17.46 9.29
N ALA A 141 -1.92 -18.10 8.35
CA ALA A 141 -0.81 -19.00 8.65
C ALA A 141 0.36 -18.27 9.32
N THR A 142 0.71 -17.08 8.83
CA THR A 142 1.75 -16.23 9.43
C THR A 142 1.39 -15.84 10.87
N ARG A 143 0.14 -15.44 11.09
CA ARG A 143 -0.39 -15.12 12.43
C ARG A 143 -0.29 -16.32 13.37
N GLU A 144 -0.68 -17.51 12.92
CA GLU A 144 -0.58 -18.73 13.75
C GLU A 144 0.87 -19.04 14.13
N LEU A 145 1.82 -18.89 13.21
CA LEU A 145 3.24 -19.07 13.48
C LEU A 145 3.77 -18.05 14.50
N ALA A 146 3.38 -16.77 14.37
CA ALA A 146 3.76 -15.73 15.32
C ALA A 146 3.23 -16.03 16.73
N GLN A 147 1.97 -16.48 16.84
CA GLN A 147 1.36 -16.88 18.11
C GLN A 147 2.06 -18.09 18.74
N LYS A 148 2.34 -19.13 17.95
CA LYS A 148 3.08 -20.33 18.41
C LYS A 148 4.50 -20.00 18.86
N ALA A 149 5.14 -19.02 18.23
CA ALA A 149 6.45 -18.50 18.63
C ALA A 149 6.40 -17.59 19.87
N GLY A 150 5.22 -17.32 20.44
CA GLY A 150 5.06 -16.44 21.58
C GLY A 150 5.40 -14.98 21.32
N LEU A 151 5.34 -14.53 20.06
CA LEU A 151 5.65 -13.14 19.71
C LEU A 151 4.56 -12.21 20.27
N PRO A 152 4.94 -11.12 20.99
CA PRO A 152 3.98 -10.13 21.44
C PRO A 152 3.19 -9.52 20.27
N ARG A 153 1.88 -9.37 20.44
CA ARG A 153 0.97 -8.85 19.40
C ARG A 153 1.42 -7.51 18.82
N VAL A 154 2.00 -6.63 19.64
CA VAL A 154 2.49 -5.31 19.22
C VAL A 154 3.57 -5.39 18.12
N ILE A 155 4.25 -6.53 17.96
CA ILE A 155 5.32 -6.69 16.95
C ILE A 155 4.76 -6.99 15.56
N TRP A 156 3.51 -7.46 15.46
CA TRP A 156 2.88 -7.90 14.21
C TRP A 156 1.47 -7.31 14.00
N VAL A 157 1.11 -6.26 14.74
CA VAL A 157 -0.21 -5.59 14.66
C VAL A 157 -0.51 -5.04 13.26
N GLU A 158 0.51 -4.67 12.49
CA GLU A 158 0.34 -4.22 11.10
C GLU A 158 -0.18 -5.33 10.17
N HIS A 159 0.19 -6.57 10.40
CA HIS A 159 -0.33 -7.72 9.63
C HIS A 159 -1.81 -7.99 9.96
N GLU A 160 -2.24 -7.72 11.20
CA GLU A 160 -3.66 -7.77 11.56
C GLU A 160 -4.45 -6.71 10.81
N PHE A 161 -3.92 -5.47 10.76
CA PHE A 161 -4.55 -4.37 10.04
C PHE A 161 -4.66 -4.65 8.55
N ASP A 162 -3.61 -5.15 7.93
CA ASP A 162 -3.59 -5.52 6.52
C ASP A 162 -4.60 -6.64 6.21
N ALA A 163 -4.73 -7.66 7.07
CA ALA A 163 -5.74 -8.70 6.93
C ALA A 163 -7.16 -8.15 6.99
N VAL A 164 -7.45 -7.22 7.93
CA VAL A 164 -8.76 -6.56 8.04
C VAL A 164 -9.12 -5.79 6.76
N LEU A 165 -8.17 -5.08 6.16
CA LEU A 165 -8.39 -4.38 4.90
C LEU A 165 -8.70 -5.34 3.75
N ARG A 166 -7.96 -6.46 3.64
CA ARG A 166 -8.21 -7.50 2.63
C ARG A 166 -9.55 -8.21 2.83
N GLU A 167 -9.94 -8.49 4.06
CA GLU A 167 -11.27 -9.07 4.38
C GLU A 167 -12.39 -8.13 3.95
N ALA A 168 -12.26 -6.83 4.25
CA ALA A 168 -13.24 -5.82 3.84
C ALA A 168 -13.32 -5.71 2.30
N GLU A 169 -12.18 -5.71 1.61
CA GLU A 169 -12.12 -5.69 0.15
C GLU A 169 -12.76 -6.94 -0.46
N LEU A 170 -12.44 -8.13 0.05
CA LEU A 170 -13.04 -9.40 -0.41
C LEU A 170 -14.55 -9.40 -0.21
N GLY A 171 -15.04 -8.92 0.93
CA GLY A 171 -16.46 -8.78 1.21
C GLY A 171 -17.17 -7.87 0.20
N TYR A 172 -16.55 -6.73 -0.12
CA TYR A 172 -17.06 -5.80 -1.12
C TYR A 172 -17.06 -6.41 -2.53
N VAL A 173 -15.96 -7.03 -2.94
CA VAL A 173 -15.83 -7.69 -4.26
C VAL A 173 -16.90 -8.76 -4.44
N ARG A 174 -17.14 -9.61 -3.45
CA ARG A 174 -18.18 -10.65 -3.49
C ARG A 174 -19.58 -10.05 -3.57
N THR A 175 -19.81 -8.93 -2.91
CA THR A 175 -21.10 -8.23 -2.98
C THR A 175 -21.30 -7.65 -4.38
N LEU A 176 -20.30 -6.99 -4.95
CA LEU A 176 -20.38 -6.41 -6.29
C LEU A 176 -20.60 -7.47 -7.37
N ILE A 177 -19.91 -8.61 -7.28
CA ILE A 177 -20.15 -9.78 -8.18
C ILE A 177 -21.62 -10.18 -8.13
N ARG A 178 -22.16 -10.42 -6.94
CA ARG A 178 -23.55 -10.83 -6.74
C ARG A 178 -24.55 -9.80 -7.30
N ASP A 179 -24.29 -8.54 -7.09
CA ASP A 179 -25.18 -7.45 -7.54
C ASP A 179 -25.17 -7.36 -9.06
N ILE A 180 -24.06 -7.59 -9.74
CA ILE A 180 -23.97 -7.64 -11.21
C ILE A 180 -24.66 -8.90 -11.73
N GLU A 181 -24.34 -10.08 -11.19
CA GLU A 181 -24.87 -11.38 -11.65
C GLU A 181 -26.38 -11.50 -11.44
N SER A 182 -26.90 -10.99 -10.33
CA SER A 182 -28.33 -11.01 -10.03
C SER A 182 -29.14 -9.94 -10.78
N GLY A 183 -28.48 -9.01 -11.46
CA GLY A 183 -29.15 -7.86 -12.06
C GLY A 183 -29.54 -6.78 -11.06
N GLY A 184 -29.09 -6.87 -9.80
CA GLY A 184 -29.44 -5.93 -8.71
C GLY A 184 -28.63 -4.64 -8.71
N LEU A 185 -27.57 -4.54 -9.52
CA LEU A 185 -26.77 -3.31 -9.60
C LEU A 185 -27.54 -2.24 -10.37
N ASP A 186 -27.83 -1.11 -9.70
CA ASP A 186 -28.46 0.04 -10.36
C ASP A 186 -27.59 0.55 -11.52
N GLY A 187 -28.22 0.84 -12.67
CA GLY A 187 -27.52 1.23 -13.90
C GLY A 187 -26.93 0.08 -14.72
N LEU A 188 -27.08 -1.19 -14.30
CA LEU A 188 -26.50 -2.34 -15.03
C LEU A 188 -27.05 -2.46 -16.46
N GLN A 189 -28.34 -2.18 -16.66
CA GLN A 189 -28.95 -2.23 -17.99
C GLN A 189 -28.31 -1.20 -18.94
N TRP A 190 -28.17 0.05 -18.48
CA TRP A 190 -27.45 1.09 -19.21
C TRP A 190 -26.00 0.67 -19.48
N TRP A 191 -25.31 0.05 -18.52
CA TRP A 191 -23.94 -0.39 -18.68
C TRP A 191 -23.83 -1.50 -19.76
N ARG A 192 -24.78 -2.41 -19.88
CA ARG A 192 -24.84 -3.42 -20.96
C ARG A 192 -25.07 -2.75 -22.32
N GLU A 193 -26.04 -1.85 -22.40
CA GLU A 193 -26.43 -1.17 -23.65
C GLU A 193 -25.26 -0.39 -24.28
N ILE A 194 -24.42 0.26 -23.48
CA ILE A 194 -23.27 1.01 -24.02
C ILE A 194 -22.20 0.06 -24.61
N HIS A 195 -22.13 -1.19 -24.19
CA HIS A 195 -21.19 -2.16 -24.76
C HIS A 195 -21.79 -2.92 -25.95
N ASP A 196 -23.10 -3.14 -25.95
CA ASP A 196 -23.79 -3.74 -27.11
C ASP A 196 -23.77 -2.83 -28.33
N THR A 197 -23.81 -1.50 -28.12
CA THR A 197 -23.75 -0.50 -29.22
C THR A 197 -22.32 -0.14 -29.63
N ALA A 198 -21.31 -0.38 -28.82
CA ALA A 198 -19.91 -0.05 -29.10
C ALA A 198 -19.25 -1.01 -30.12
N ASP A 199 -19.84 -2.20 -30.38
CA ASP A 199 -19.38 -3.10 -31.45
C ASP A 199 -19.54 -2.51 -32.88
N ASP A 200 -20.37 -1.44 -33.04
CA ASP A 200 -20.56 -0.74 -34.30
C ASP A 200 -19.55 0.40 -34.56
N GLU A 201 -18.84 0.94 -33.53
CA GLU A 201 -17.78 1.94 -33.69
C GLU A 201 -16.56 1.62 -32.80
N PRO A 202 -15.52 0.95 -33.31
CA PRO A 202 -14.33 0.66 -32.53
C PRO A 202 -13.56 1.95 -32.19
N GLY A 203 -13.55 2.32 -30.91
CA GLY A 203 -12.73 3.41 -30.37
C GLY A 203 -13.42 4.45 -29.50
N SER A 204 -14.72 4.41 -29.35
CA SER A 204 -15.46 5.31 -28.44
C SER A 204 -15.73 4.58 -27.11
N LEU A 205 -15.05 4.99 -26.04
CA LEU A 205 -15.42 4.59 -24.66
C LEU A 205 -16.50 5.57 -24.19
N PRO A 206 -17.76 5.13 -24.03
CA PRO A 206 -18.82 5.99 -23.52
C PRO A 206 -18.69 6.12 -22.00
N LEU A 207 -17.85 7.05 -21.53
CA LEU A 207 -17.81 7.40 -20.13
C LEU A 207 -19.05 8.26 -19.82
N PRO A 208 -19.77 7.98 -18.73
CA PRO A 208 -20.95 8.77 -18.35
C PRO A 208 -20.51 10.22 -18.09
N THR A 209 -21.03 11.15 -18.87
CA THR A 209 -20.96 12.56 -18.52
C THR A 209 -21.93 12.83 -17.36
N ARG A 210 -21.58 13.76 -16.47
CA ARG A 210 -22.36 14.11 -15.27
C ARG A 210 -23.82 14.53 -15.57
N ASP A 211 -24.14 14.73 -16.82
CA ASP A 211 -25.45 15.14 -17.33
C ASP A 211 -26.36 13.99 -17.77
N ALA A 212 -25.88 12.76 -17.76
CA ALA A 212 -26.69 11.57 -18.03
C ALA A 212 -27.49 11.15 -16.75
N ARG A 213 -28.31 12.04 -16.22
CA ARG A 213 -29.41 11.61 -15.33
C ARG A 213 -30.47 10.94 -16.20
N PRO A 214 -30.97 9.76 -15.81
CA PRO A 214 -32.16 9.22 -16.44
C PRO A 214 -33.27 10.28 -16.35
N ASP A 215 -33.80 10.62 -17.52
CA ASP A 215 -34.89 11.58 -17.71
C ASP A 215 -36.03 11.21 -16.77
N GLU A 216 -36.33 12.07 -15.81
CA GLU A 216 -37.61 12.04 -15.08
C GLU A 216 -38.72 12.33 -16.09
N ARG A 217 -39.11 11.32 -16.89
CA ARG A 217 -40.34 11.40 -17.65
C ARG A 217 -41.51 11.01 -16.77
N LYS A 218 -42.11 12.09 -16.29
CA LYS A 218 -43.57 12.34 -16.17
C LYS A 218 -44.45 11.08 -16.05
N GLU A 219 -45.01 10.86 -14.87
CA GLU A 219 -46.43 11.21 -14.65
C GLU A 219 -46.66 11.57 -13.20
#